data_fbcff9f301187e05079094def59b7963
#
_entry.id   fbcff9f301187e05079094def59b7963
#
_cell.length_a   1.000
_cell.length_b   1.000
_cell.length_c   1.000
_cell.angle_alpha   90.00
_cell.angle_beta   90.00
_cell.angle_gamma   90.00
#
_symmetry.space_group_name_H-M   'P 1'
#
loop_
_entity.id
_entity.type
_entity.pdbx_description
1 polymer ?
#
loop_
_entity_poly.entity_id
_entity_poly.type
_entity_poly.pdbx_seq_one_letter_code
_entity_poly.pdbx_strand_id
1 'polypeptide(L)'
;MATKANRFVSKTGENAEFNQYWYSPPTIEALVAACGALEREGKPAPRAAFLSTPSLYHSMPPKVRKEAALFDLDPEMRQNCPEEKFYAYDFNKPEEIPERFHGQFDLCVVDPPFITHEVWEKYAKACAILGDPKSPHRGTATDSVCVLGTTVAENAELMQRLFGATSRKFKPSIPHLVYQYDTYANYPCDALDVTNPEIPED
;
A
#
# COMPACT_ATOMS: atom_id res chain seq x y z
N MET A 1 -21.96 2.08 -15.94
CA MET A 1 -20.89 1.83 -16.94
C MET A 1 -20.16 0.57 -16.53
N ALA A 2 -19.87 -0.37 -17.44
CA ALA A 2 -19.14 -1.59 -17.09
C ALA A 2 -17.71 -1.20 -16.63
N THR A 3 -17.33 -1.59 -15.41
CA THR A 3 -16.01 -1.34 -14.84
C THR A 3 -14.97 -2.08 -15.68
N LYS A 4 -13.94 -1.38 -16.13
CA LYS A 4 -12.86 -1.99 -16.92
C LYS A 4 -12.15 -3.03 -16.06
N ALA A 5 -12.07 -4.27 -16.54
CA ALA A 5 -11.40 -5.34 -15.81
C ALA A 5 -9.93 -4.97 -15.52
N ASN A 6 -9.50 -5.10 -14.26
CA ASN A 6 -8.11 -4.89 -13.91
C ASN A 6 -7.27 -6.04 -14.46
N ARG A 7 -6.19 -5.72 -15.19
CA ARG A 7 -5.36 -6.73 -15.87
C ARG A 7 -4.64 -7.68 -14.90
N PHE A 8 -4.24 -7.20 -13.73
CA PHE A 8 -3.58 -8.03 -12.72
C PHE A 8 -4.58 -9.02 -12.15
N VAL A 9 -5.69 -8.53 -11.58
CA VAL A 9 -6.74 -9.36 -10.96
C VAL A 9 -7.32 -10.39 -11.94
N SER A 10 -7.48 -10.04 -13.23
CA SER A 10 -8.01 -10.96 -14.22
C SER A 10 -7.08 -12.11 -14.64
N LYS A 11 -5.79 -12.04 -14.27
CA LYS A 11 -4.75 -13.01 -14.67
C LYS A 11 -4.08 -13.72 -13.50
N THR A 12 -4.22 -13.19 -12.28
CA THR A 12 -3.56 -13.68 -11.09
C THR A 12 -4.61 -14.17 -10.10
N GLY A 13 -4.64 -15.47 -9.83
CA GLY A 13 -5.51 -16.06 -8.81
C GLY A 13 -5.09 -15.65 -7.41
N GLU A 14 -6.03 -15.66 -6.47
CA GLU A 14 -5.75 -15.55 -5.05
C GLU A 14 -5.11 -16.84 -4.53
N ASN A 15 -4.13 -16.72 -3.63
CA ASN A 15 -3.49 -17.86 -3.01
C ASN A 15 -3.74 -17.86 -1.48
N ALA A 16 -4.57 -18.79 -1.03
CA ALA A 16 -4.93 -18.91 0.38
C ALA A 16 -3.74 -19.25 1.30
N GLU A 17 -2.67 -19.88 0.78
CA GLU A 17 -1.47 -20.17 1.56
C GLU A 17 -0.72 -18.91 1.98
N PHE A 18 -0.82 -17.84 1.19
CA PHE A 18 -0.26 -16.52 1.50
C PHE A 18 -1.32 -15.54 2.07
N ASN A 19 -2.54 -16.01 2.33
CA ASN A 19 -3.66 -15.16 2.77
C ASN A 19 -3.90 -13.97 1.83
N GLN A 20 -3.79 -14.21 0.52
CA GLN A 20 -3.96 -13.21 -0.53
C GLN A 20 -5.43 -13.02 -0.88
N TYR A 21 -5.88 -11.76 -0.83
CA TYR A 21 -7.19 -11.31 -1.30
C TYR A 21 -7.00 -10.05 -2.14
N TRP A 22 -7.66 -10.01 -3.32
CA TRP A 22 -7.49 -8.88 -4.22
C TRP A 22 -8.57 -7.83 -4.01
N TYR A 23 -8.15 -6.58 -4.00
CA TYR A 23 -9.08 -5.46 -4.09
C TYR A 23 -9.91 -5.53 -5.37
N SER A 24 -11.14 -4.99 -5.32
CA SER A 24 -11.94 -4.77 -6.51
C SER A 24 -11.25 -3.80 -7.48
N PRO A 25 -11.53 -3.89 -8.80
CA PRO A 25 -10.95 -2.95 -9.76
C PRO A 25 -11.19 -1.47 -9.43
N PRO A 26 -12.38 -1.00 -9.01
CA PRO A 26 -12.58 0.38 -8.58
C PRO A 26 -11.74 0.77 -7.36
N THR A 27 -11.59 -0.15 -6.39
CA THR A 27 -10.71 0.08 -5.22
C THR A 27 -9.25 0.23 -5.65
N ILE A 28 -8.77 -0.64 -6.55
CA ILE A 28 -7.40 -0.50 -7.10
C ILE A 28 -7.22 0.87 -7.78
N GLU A 29 -8.18 1.32 -8.59
CA GLU A 29 -8.12 2.63 -9.24
C GLU A 29 -8.02 3.78 -8.23
N ALA A 30 -8.82 3.76 -7.15
CA ALA A 30 -8.78 4.76 -6.10
C ALA A 30 -7.46 4.77 -5.33
N LEU A 31 -6.96 3.58 -4.92
CA LEU A 31 -5.70 3.46 -4.19
C LEU A 31 -4.48 3.82 -5.07
N VAL A 32 -4.50 3.49 -6.36
CA VAL A 32 -3.48 3.93 -7.33
C VAL A 32 -3.50 5.46 -7.49
N ALA A 33 -4.69 6.08 -7.57
CA ALA A 33 -4.82 7.53 -7.58
C ALA A 33 -4.28 8.16 -6.29
N ALA A 34 -4.53 7.54 -5.13
CA ALA A 34 -3.99 7.97 -3.85
C ALA A 34 -2.46 7.94 -3.81
N CYS A 35 -1.82 6.91 -4.37
CA CYS A 35 -0.36 6.87 -4.51
C CYS A 35 0.16 8.05 -5.35
N GLY A 36 -0.57 8.44 -6.40
CA GLY A 36 -0.23 9.58 -7.25
C GLY A 36 -0.48 10.95 -6.62
N ALA A 37 -1.27 11.05 -5.56
CA ALA A 37 -1.63 12.32 -4.92
C ALA A 37 -0.45 13.10 -4.33
N LEU A 38 0.68 12.44 -4.12
CA LEU A 38 1.92 13.06 -3.68
C LEU A 38 2.66 13.79 -4.82
N GLU A 39 2.39 13.45 -6.09
CA GLU A 39 2.93 14.19 -7.23
C GLU A 39 2.23 15.56 -7.29
N ARG A 40 2.96 16.62 -6.96
CA ARG A 40 2.46 18.00 -6.96
C ARG A 40 3.39 18.87 -7.78
N GLU A 41 2.87 20.03 -8.18
CA GLU A 41 3.68 21.02 -8.89
C GLU A 41 4.96 21.34 -8.09
N GLY A 42 6.11 21.20 -8.75
CA GLY A 42 7.43 21.41 -8.13
C GLY A 42 7.99 20.24 -7.31
N LYS A 43 7.24 19.13 -7.18
CA LYS A 43 7.76 17.90 -6.54
C LYS A 43 7.80 16.74 -7.54
N PRO A 44 8.84 15.88 -7.49
CA PRO A 44 8.88 14.69 -8.33
C PRO A 44 7.78 13.69 -7.95
N ALA A 45 7.50 12.73 -8.84
CA ALA A 45 6.68 11.59 -8.50
C ALA A 45 7.30 10.80 -7.33
N PRO A 46 6.48 10.35 -6.34
CA PRO A 46 7.01 9.67 -5.17
C PRO A 46 7.62 8.31 -5.55
N ARG A 47 8.75 7.99 -4.95
CA ARG A 47 9.32 6.64 -4.96
C ARG A 47 8.54 5.80 -3.94
N ALA A 48 7.85 4.76 -4.40
CA ALA A 48 6.94 3.99 -3.56
C ALA A 48 7.44 2.57 -3.30
N ALA A 49 7.38 2.14 -2.02
CA ALA A 49 7.55 0.76 -1.61
C ALA A 49 6.16 0.12 -1.42
N PHE A 50 5.90 -0.96 -2.14
CA PHE A 50 4.67 -1.74 -2.05
C PHE A 50 4.94 -2.99 -1.20
N LEU A 51 4.45 -2.99 0.04
CA LEU A 51 4.63 -4.09 1.00
C LEU A 51 3.36 -4.93 1.05
N SER A 52 3.45 -6.15 0.52
CA SER A 52 2.33 -7.09 0.37
C SER A 52 1.13 -6.53 -0.38
N THR A 53 1.39 -5.65 -1.36
CA THR A 53 0.36 -4.99 -2.18
C THR A 53 0.63 -5.16 -3.69
N PRO A 54 0.82 -6.41 -4.19
CA PRO A 54 1.20 -6.65 -5.57
C PRO A 54 0.15 -6.17 -6.58
N SER A 55 -1.14 -6.25 -6.23
CA SER A 55 -2.23 -5.77 -7.09
C SER A 55 -2.12 -4.28 -7.39
N LEU A 56 -1.70 -3.47 -6.42
CA LEU A 56 -1.48 -2.04 -6.58
C LEU A 56 -0.20 -1.78 -7.38
N TYR A 57 0.93 -2.43 -7.01
CA TYR A 57 2.20 -2.29 -7.73
C TYR A 57 2.04 -2.54 -9.23
N HIS A 58 1.42 -3.67 -9.61
CA HIS A 58 1.23 -4.04 -11.01
C HIS A 58 0.20 -3.17 -11.74
N SER A 59 -0.65 -2.46 -11.01
CA SER A 59 -1.64 -1.52 -11.56
C SER A 59 -1.13 -0.08 -11.68
N MET A 60 0.05 0.23 -11.10
CA MET A 60 0.64 1.55 -11.22
C MET A 60 0.99 1.90 -12.68
N PRO A 61 0.85 3.17 -13.09
CA PRO A 61 1.34 3.64 -14.38
C PRO A 61 2.83 3.31 -14.55
N PRO A 62 3.28 2.90 -15.75
CA PRO A 62 4.68 2.48 -15.99
C PRO A 62 5.72 3.50 -15.53
N LYS A 63 5.45 4.80 -15.69
CA LYS A 63 6.33 5.90 -15.25
C LYS A 63 6.57 5.86 -13.74
N VAL A 64 5.52 5.68 -12.94
CA VAL A 64 5.61 5.63 -11.47
C VAL A 64 6.21 4.31 -11.01
N ARG A 65 5.77 3.20 -11.60
CA ARG A 65 6.27 1.86 -11.28
C ARG A 65 7.79 1.71 -11.48
N LYS A 66 8.37 2.45 -12.43
CA LYS A 66 9.82 2.48 -12.66
C LYS A 66 10.61 2.88 -11.41
N GLU A 67 10.08 3.79 -10.61
CA GLU A 67 10.73 4.28 -9.37
C GLU A 67 10.22 3.55 -8.10
N ALA A 68 9.36 2.56 -8.28
CA ALA A 68 8.79 1.77 -7.19
C ALA A 68 9.52 0.44 -6.99
N ALA A 69 9.34 -0.18 -5.81
CA ALA A 69 9.76 -1.55 -5.52
C ALA A 69 8.63 -2.35 -4.87
N LEU A 70 8.62 -3.66 -5.11
CA LEU A 70 7.67 -4.62 -4.56
C LEU A 70 8.35 -5.51 -3.52
N PHE A 71 7.75 -5.58 -2.34
CA PHE A 71 8.14 -6.40 -1.20
C PHE A 71 7.01 -7.40 -0.93
N ASP A 72 7.18 -8.63 -1.35
CA ASP A 72 6.16 -9.67 -1.24
C ASP A 72 6.79 -11.04 -0.99
N LEU A 73 6.17 -11.87 -0.15
CA LEU A 73 6.70 -13.20 0.16
C LEU A 73 6.49 -14.18 -0.99
N ASP A 74 5.41 -14.00 -1.77
CA ASP A 74 5.09 -14.86 -2.91
C ASP A 74 6.01 -14.55 -4.11
N PRO A 75 6.88 -15.49 -4.51
CA PRO A 75 7.80 -15.27 -5.63
C PRO A 75 7.06 -15.11 -6.98
N GLU A 76 5.82 -15.57 -7.10
CA GLU A 76 5.04 -15.40 -8.33
C GLU A 76 4.69 -13.92 -8.59
N MET A 77 4.63 -13.11 -7.54
CA MET A 77 4.38 -11.66 -7.64
C MET A 77 5.53 -10.90 -8.32
N ARG A 78 6.70 -11.54 -8.47
CA ARG A 78 7.84 -11.00 -9.23
C ARG A 78 7.57 -10.86 -10.73
N GLN A 79 6.56 -11.52 -11.29
CA GLN A 79 6.28 -11.46 -12.72
C GLN A 79 6.10 -10.00 -13.20
N ASN A 80 6.86 -9.62 -14.25
CA ASN A 80 6.90 -8.24 -14.77
C ASN A 80 7.40 -7.17 -13.79
N CYS A 81 8.10 -7.57 -12.73
CA CYS A 81 8.86 -6.69 -11.85
C CYS A 81 10.36 -6.90 -12.13
N PRO A 82 11.16 -5.83 -12.38
CA PRO A 82 12.61 -5.96 -12.49
C PRO A 82 13.22 -6.60 -11.25
N GLU A 83 14.25 -7.42 -11.43
CA GLU A 83 14.84 -8.19 -10.31
C GLU A 83 15.35 -7.29 -9.18
N GLU A 84 15.96 -6.18 -9.53
CA GLU A 84 16.47 -5.19 -8.57
C GLU A 84 15.37 -4.42 -7.83
N LYS A 85 14.11 -4.50 -8.30
CA LYS A 85 12.92 -3.86 -7.73
C LYS A 85 12.02 -4.82 -6.95
N PHE A 86 12.37 -6.11 -6.90
CA PHE A 86 11.64 -7.10 -6.12
C PHE A 86 12.48 -7.59 -4.94
N TYR A 87 11.84 -7.77 -3.80
CA TYR A 87 12.40 -8.45 -2.65
C TYR A 87 11.38 -9.44 -2.06
N ALA A 88 11.80 -10.71 -1.91
CA ALA A 88 11.00 -11.74 -1.23
C ALA A 88 10.95 -11.39 0.28
N TYR A 89 9.91 -10.66 0.67
CA TYR A 89 9.80 -10.03 1.98
C TYR A 89 9.07 -10.93 2.98
N ASP A 90 9.78 -11.41 3.99
CA ASP A 90 9.20 -12.00 5.18
C ASP A 90 9.01 -10.91 6.25
N PHE A 91 7.76 -10.58 6.59
CA PHE A 91 7.46 -9.55 7.57
C PHE A 91 7.96 -9.89 8.99
N ASN A 92 8.29 -11.17 9.27
CA ASN A 92 8.89 -11.56 10.54
C ASN A 92 10.34 -11.12 10.69
N LYS A 93 10.96 -10.65 9.60
CA LYS A 93 12.38 -10.30 9.52
C LYS A 93 12.59 -8.97 8.80
N PRO A 94 11.98 -7.87 9.27
CA PRO A 94 12.11 -6.58 8.61
C PRO A 94 13.57 -6.08 8.55
N GLU A 95 14.42 -6.51 9.48
CA GLU A 95 15.85 -6.20 9.51
C GLU A 95 16.67 -6.88 8.39
N GLU A 96 16.13 -7.91 7.74
CA GLU A 96 16.77 -8.56 6.59
C GLU A 96 16.52 -7.79 5.26
N ILE A 97 15.75 -6.70 5.28
CA ILE A 97 15.59 -5.84 4.10
C ILE A 97 16.97 -5.36 3.62
N PRO A 98 17.35 -5.62 2.35
CA PRO A 98 18.68 -5.25 1.85
C PRO A 98 18.96 -3.75 1.93
N GLU A 99 20.20 -3.39 2.29
CA GLU A 99 20.64 -2.00 2.47
C GLU A 99 20.38 -1.10 1.24
N ARG A 100 20.37 -1.68 0.03
CA ARG A 100 20.05 -0.93 -1.21
C ARG A 100 18.65 -0.30 -1.21
N PHE A 101 17.75 -0.75 -0.33
CA PHE A 101 16.40 -0.19 -0.19
C PHE A 101 16.27 0.77 0.99
N HIS A 102 17.25 0.83 1.91
CA HIS A 102 17.17 1.66 3.10
C HIS A 102 17.12 3.15 2.74
N GLY A 103 16.16 3.88 3.30
CA GLY A 103 16.03 5.31 3.11
C GLY A 103 15.75 5.72 1.65
N GLN A 104 15.13 4.87 0.83
CA GLN A 104 14.96 5.13 -0.60
C GLN A 104 13.56 5.61 -0.97
N PHE A 105 12.56 5.48 -0.10
CA PHE A 105 11.16 5.63 -0.48
C PHE A 105 10.48 6.82 0.19
N ASP A 106 9.63 7.47 -0.56
CA ASP A 106 8.81 8.61 -0.12
C ASP A 106 7.44 8.14 0.39
N LEU A 107 6.98 6.97 -0.07
CA LEU A 107 5.68 6.37 0.24
C LEU A 107 5.84 4.86 0.50
N CYS A 108 5.23 4.37 1.60
CA CYS A 108 4.99 2.96 1.83
C CYS A 108 3.50 2.65 1.65
N VAL A 109 3.19 1.68 0.78
CA VAL A 109 1.83 1.16 0.57
C VAL A 109 1.76 -0.20 1.20
N VAL A 110 0.86 -0.40 2.18
CA VAL A 110 0.93 -1.53 3.10
C VAL A 110 -0.43 -2.22 3.25
N ASP A 111 -0.45 -3.52 3.02
CA ASP A 111 -1.61 -4.39 3.28
C ASP A 111 -1.12 -5.75 3.81
N PRO A 112 -0.93 -5.88 5.13
CA PRO A 112 -0.41 -7.10 5.72
C PRO A 112 -1.35 -8.28 5.54
N PRO A 113 -0.84 -9.53 5.40
CA PRO A 113 -1.67 -10.72 5.32
C PRO A 113 -2.44 -11.02 6.62
N PHE A 114 -2.05 -10.40 7.73
CA PHE A 114 -2.70 -10.53 9.03
C PHE A 114 -2.84 -9.17 9.70
N ILE A 115 -3.99 -8.92 10.35
CA ILE A 115 -4.38 -7.62 10.91
C ILE A 115 -3.97 -7.41 12.38
N THR A 116 -3.17 -8.31 12.96
CA THR A 116 -2.77 -8.22 14.37
C THR A 116 -1.83 -7.05 14.63
N HIS A 117 -1.87 -6.52 15.87
CA HIS A 117 -0.97 -5.44 16.30
C HIS A 117 0.50 -5.79 16.11
N GLU A 118 0.90 -7.03 16.44
CA GLU A 118 2.28 -7.51 16.27
C GLU A 118 2.73 -7.43 14.79
N VAL A 119 1.87 -7.83 13.86
CA VAL A 119 2.20 -7.78 12.44
C VAL A 119 2.34 -6.33 11.96
N TRP A 120 1.42 -5.45 12.36
CA TRP A 120 1.51 -4.03 12.03
C TRP A 120 2.77 -3.35 12.60
N GLU A 121 3.22 -3.73 13.80
CA GLU A 121 4.48 -3.24 14.37
C GLU A 121 5.71 -3.68 13.55
N LYS A 122 5.69 -4.90 13.00
CA LYS A 122 6.74 -5.38 12.07
C LYS A 122 6.75 -4.59 10.76
N TYR A 123 5.57 -4.31 10.20
CA TYR A 123 5.47 -3.46 9.00
C TYR A 123 5.89 -2.01 9.28
N ALA A 124 5.61 -1.49 10.47
CA ALA A 124 6.09 -0.16 10.86
C ALA A 124 7.62 -0.08 10.91
N LYS A 125 8.29 -1.13 11.41
CA LYS A 125 9.76 -1.24 11.34
C LYS A 125 10.27 -1.24 9.89
N ALA A 126 9.62 -2.02 9.01
CA ALA A 126 9.97 -2.03 7.60
C ALA A 126 9.82 -0.64 6.96
N CYS A 127 8.69 0.06 7.21
CA CYS A 127 8.47 1.42 6.73
C CYS A 127 9.54 2.40 7.24
N ALA A 128 9.97 2.28 8.50
CA ALA A 128 11.03 3.10 9.07
C ALA A 128 12.39 2.85 8.39
N ILE A 129 12.70 1.60 8.04
CA ILE A 129 13.93 1.23 7.29
C ILE A 129 13.90 1.78 5.87
N LEU A 130 12.75 1.66 5.20
CA LEU A 130 12.58 2.00 3.79
C LEU A 130 12.45 3.51 3.55
N GLY A 131 11.87 4.25 4.50
CA GLY A 131 11.53 5.66 4.34
C GLY A 131 12.74 6.58 4.23
N ASP A 132 12.73 7.48 3.23
CA ASP A 132 13.75 8.50 3.05
C ASP A 132 13.57 9.62 4.10
N PRO A 133 14.51 9.80 5.04
CA PRO A 133 14.42 10.86 6.04
C PRO A 133 14.52 12.28 5.45
N LYS A 134 14.92 12.39 4.18
CA LYS A 134 15.04 13.65 3.43
C LYS A 134 13.95 13.82 2.37
N SER A 135 12.95 12.94 2.35
CA SER A 135 11.87 13.01 1.38
C SER A 135 11.21 14.39 1.35
N PRO A 136 10.92 14.96 0.17
CA PRO A 136 10.10 16.15 0.04
C PRO A 136 8.62 15.88 0.34
N HIS A 137 8.24 14.60 0.42
CA HIS A 137 6.89 14.11 0.69
C HIS A 137 6.85 13.51 2.10
N ARG A 138 6.78 14.32 3.13
CA ARG A 138 6.70 13.80 4.50
C ARG A 138 5.26 13.75 4.98
N GLY A 139 4.95 12.76 5.80
CA GLY A 139 3.65 12.64 6.46
C GLY A 139 3.34 13.86 7.33
N THR A 140 2.07 14.25 7.34
CA THR A 140 1.63 15.53 7.94
C THR A 140 1.73 15.59 9.46
N ALA A 141 1.73 14.44 10.15
CA ALA A 141 1.64 14.38 11.61
C ALA A 141 2.96 13.99 12.31
N THR A 142 3.88 13.35 11.61
CA THR A 142 5.08 12.76 12.23
C THR A 142 6.23 12.89 11.27
N ASP A 143 6.86 13.77 10.90
CA ASP A 143 8.08 13.76 10.04
C ASP A 143 8.52 12.37 9.47
N SER A 144 7.57 11.44 9.36
CA SER A 144 7.76 10.07 8.90
C SER A 144 7.52 9.93 7.39
N VAL A 145 7.87 8.78 6.83
CA VAL A 145 7.49 8.40 5.47
C VAL A 145 5.97 8.48 5.29
N CYS A 146 5.51 8.88 4.10
CA CYS A 146 4.08 8.78 3.79
C CYS A 146 3.64 7.32 3.80
N VAL A 147 2.48 7.05 4.37
CA VAL A 147 1.91 5.70 4.46
C VAL A 147 0.49 5.71 3.93
N LEU A 148 0.19 4.72 3.09
CA LEU A 148 -1.15 4.33 2.66
C LEU A 148 -1.34 2.88 3.07
N GLY A 149 -2.33 2.58 3.90
CA GLY A 149 -2.60 1.22 4.36
C GLY A 149 -4.08 0.90 4.43
N THR A 150 -4.40 -0.40 4.46
CA THR A 150 -5.76 -0.91 4.64
C THR A 150 -5.80 -1.90 5.79
N THR A 151 -6.78 -1.77 6.66
CA THR A 151 -7.02 -2.67 7.79
C THR A 151 -8.41 -2.43 8.37
N VAL A 152 -8.81 -3.23 9.35
CA VAL A 152 -10.09 -3.09 10.05
C VAL A 152 -10.16 -1.80 10.88
N ALA A 153 -11.38 -1.31 11.14
CA ALA A 153 -11.62 -0.08 11.90
C ALA A 153 -11.07 -0.14 13.33
N GLU A 154 -11.02 -1.34 13.94
CA GLU A 154 -10.50 -1.58 15.28
C GLU A 154 -9.01 -1.22 15.42
N ASN A 155 -8.28 -1.17 14.31
CA ASN A 155 -6.88 -0.79 14.27
C ASN A 155 -6.65 0.75 14.15
N ALA A 156 -7.68 1.58 14.23
CA ALA A 156 -7.56 3.03 14.02
C ALA A 156 -6.53 3.69 14.97
N GLU A 157 -6.59 3.37 16.27
CA GLU A 157 -5.62 3.90 17.25
C GLU A 157 -4.20 3.39 16.98
N LEU A 158 -4.06 2.14 16.56
CA LEU A 158 -2.79 1.54 16.17
C LEU A 158 -2.18 2.26 14.97
N MET A 159 -2.97 2.51 13.92
CA MET A 159 -2.54 3.23 12.71
C MET A 159 -2.11 4.66 13.02
N GLN A 160 -2.86 5.35 13.90
CA GLN A 160 -2.48 6.68 14.38
C GLN A 160 -1.16 6.63 15.16
N ARG A 161 -0.98 5.67 16.06
CA ARG A 161 0.23 5.52 16.88
C ARG A 161 1.46 5.17 16.06
N LEU A 162 1.35 4.24 15.12
CA LEU A 162 2.49 3.72 14.35
C LEU A 162 2.92 4.67 13.22
N PHE A 163 1.96 5.31 12.55
CA PHE A 163 2.21 6.04 11.30
C PHE A 163 1.68 7.48 11.31
N GLY A 164 0.96 7.90 12.34
CA GLY A 164 0.20 9.14 12.30
C GLY A 164 -0.92 9.13 11.24
N ALA A 165 -1.32 7.92 10.79
CA ALA A 165 -2.33 7.74 9.76
C ALA A 165 -3.75 7.72 10.34
N THR A 166 -4.67 8.39 9.66
CA THR A 166 -6.09 8.44 10.03
C THR A 166 -6.94 7.72 8.99
N SER A 167 -8.09 7.20 9.43
CA SER A 167 -9.09 6.62 8.55
C SER A 167 -9.58 7.66 7.54
N ARG A 168 -9.77 7.21 6.29
CA ARG A 168 -10.28 8.02 5.19
C ARG A 168 -11.73 7.63 4.89
N LYS A 169 -12.44 8.48 4.17
CA LYS A 169 -13.84 8.22 3.81
C LYS A 169 -13.99 7.04 2.86
N PHE A 170 -13.02 6.83 1.97
CA PHE A 170 -13.02 5.71 1.03
C PHE A 170 -12.75 4.40 1.76
N LYS A 171 -13.75 3.51 1.80
CA LYS A 171 -13.60 2.12 2.30
C LYS A 171 -13.28 1.19 1.14
N PRO A 172 -12.24 0.33 1.22
CA PRO A 172 -11.89 -0.57 0.14
C PRO A 172 -12.90 -1.72 0.03
N SER A 173 -13.20 -2.14 -1.18
CA SER A 173 -13.93 -3.39 -1.47
C SER A 173 -12.93 -4.50 -1.77
N ILE A 174 -13.00 -5.59 -1.00
CA ILE A 174 -12.20 -6.81 -1.14
C ILE A 174 -13.20 -7.98 -1.22
N PRO A 175 -13.60 -8.39 -2.43
CA PRO A 175 -14.79 -9.24 -2.63
C PRO A 175 -14.83 -10.56 -1.86
N HIS A 176 -13.66 -11.18 -1.61
CA HIS A 176 -13.57 -12.48 -0.95
C HIS A 176 -13.17 -12.39 0.54
N LEU A 177 -12.97 -11.17 1.04
CA LEU A 177 -12.68 -10.96 2.45
C LEU A 177 -13.97 -10.76 3.25
N VAL A 178 -14.09 -11.45 4.40
CA VAL A 178 -15.28 -11.39 5.25
C VAL A 178 -15.36 -10.14 6.14
N TYR A 179 -14.25 -9.45 6.32
CA TYR A 179 -14.14 -8.24 7.14
C TYR A 179 -14.16 -7.00 6.26
N GLN A 180 -14.88 -5.95 6.69
CA GLN A 180 -14.78 -4.65 6.06
C GLN A 180 -13.52 -3.94 6.57
N TYR A 181 -12.69 -3.48 5.64
CA TYR A 181 -11.51 -2.67 5.93
C TYR A 181 -11.82 -1.18 5.79
N ASP A 182 -11.05 -0.37 6.48
CA ASP A 182 -10.90 1.06 6.25
C ASP A 182 -9.58 1.35 5.52
N THR A 183 -9.51 2.49 4.85
CA THR A 183 -8.28 3.02 4.26
C THR A 183 -7.67 4.05 5.20
N TYR A 184 -6.36 3.99 5.41
CA TYR A 184 -5.60 4.87 6.30
C TYR A 184 -4.49 5.57 5.52
N ALA A 185 -4.34 6.89 5.74
CA ALA A 185 -3.24 7.66 5.17
C ALA A 185 -2.79 8.76 6.13
N ASN A 186 -1.49 9.07 6.12
CA ASN A 186 -0.89 10.16 6.90
C ASN A 186 -0.55 11.38 6.02
N TYR A 187 -1.13 11.48 4.82
CA TYR A 187 -0.98 12.59 3.90
C TYR A 187 -2.31 12.97 3.26
N PRO A 188 -2.49 14.23 2.79
CA PRO A 188 -3.70 14.66 2.12
C PRO A 188 -3.91 13.94 0.79
N CYS A 189 -5.14 13.43 0.56
CA CYS A 189 -5.48 12.70 -0.66
C CYS A 189 -6.98 12.79 -0.95
N ASP A 190 -7.36 13.65 -1.89
CA ASP A 190 -8.77 13.88 -2.26
C ASP A 190 -9.44 12.61 -2.85
N ALA A 191 -8.64 11.72 -3.48
CA ALA A 191 -9.15 10.46 -4.03
C ALA A 191 -9.72 9.52 -2.95
N LEU A 192 -9.33 9.70 -1.68
CA LEU A 192 -9.82 8.93 -0.54
C LEU A 192 -10.87 9.68 0.30
N ASP A 193 -11.23 10.90 -0.09
CA ASP A 193 -12.23 11.70 0.63
C ASP A 193 -13.65 11.57 0.03
N VAL A 194 -13.83 10.55 -0.81
CA VAL A 194 -15.10 10.17 -1.43
C VAL A 194 -15.57 8.83 -0.92
N THR A 195 -16.89 8.57 -0.97
CA THR A 195 -17.46 7.25 -0.65
C THR A 195 -17.19 6.28 -1.79
N ASN A 196 -16.83 5.04 -1.46
CA ASN A 196 -16.75 3.96 -2.44
C ASN A 196 -18.18 3.50 -2.81
N PRO A 197 -18.60 3.59 -4.08
CA PRO A 197 -19.94 3.20 -4.48
C PRO A 197 -20.21 1.69 -4.40
N GLU A 198 -19.17 0.86 -4.21
CA GLU A 198 -19.31 -0.59 -4.01
C GLU A 198 -19.64 -0.94 -2.55
N ILE A 199 -19.45 0.00 -1.60
CA ILE A 199 -19.70 -0.20 -0.18
C ILE A 199 -20.92 0.66 0.20
N PRO A 200 -22.07 0.07 0.59
CA PRO A 200 -23.23 0.82 1.04
C PRO A 200 -22.88 1.74 2.23
N GLU A 201 -23.43 2.94 2.25
CA GLU A 201 -23.46 3.76 3.47
C GLU A 201 -24.54 3.16 4.40
N ASP A 202 -24.17 2.80 5.64
CA ASP A 202 -25.11 2.36 6.67
C ASP A 202 -26.03 3.50 7.12
#